data_341687bbc029765b350508a575da5083
#
_entry.id   341687bbc029765b350508a575da5083
#
_cell.length_a   1.000
_cell.length_b   1.000
_cell.length_c   1.000
_cell.angle_alpha   90.00
_cell.angle_beta   90.00
_cell.angle_gamma   90.00
#
_symmetry.space_group_name_H-M   'P 1'
#
loop_
_entity.id
_entity.type
_entity.pdbx_description
1 polymer ?
#
loop_
_entity_poly.entity_id
_entity_poly.type
_entity_poly.pdbx_seq_one_letter_code
_entity_poly.pdbx_strand_id
1 'polypeptide(L)'
;MPSYRPPKSHVRKIALATAVVGASMALTLTSVGSSVASPAAPEKAEKGYKLGEGYMGISAEQETAGKETRQVGPQDTSGVQGIDVSHYQGNINWGSVKNAGIQFAWIKATEGTTYKDPKFSANYTGAYNNKVIRGAYHFARPGSSSGSAQASYFAKNGGGWSADNLTLPGVLDIENGSSSQCHGLSQSAMRTWISDFYNTYKSATSRDMVIYTTANWWNTCTGNWDGMRTKAPLWVAHWTTGSPTIPAGFPAWTVWQYTDKGNIGGINPVDRNKFNGSRDRLLALANNTTLAKPRVDVKK
;
A
#
# COMPACT_ATOMS: atom_id res chain seq x y z
N MET A 1 42.62 12.74 -42.55
CA MET A 1 41.21 12.25 -42.47
C MET A 1 41.00 11.26 -43.59
N PRO A 2 40.87 9.96 -43.35
CA PRO A 2 40.45 9.01 -44.37
C PRO A 2 38.96 8.70 -44.25
N SER A 3 38.29 8.75 -45.39
CA SER A 3 36.87 8.50 -45.59
C SER A 3 36.54 7.01 -45.56
N TYR A 4 35.54 6.65 -44.78
CA TYR A 4 35.00 5.30 -44.68
C TYR A 4 33.91 5.07 -45.76
N ARG A 5 34.07 4.00 -46.58
CA ARG A 5 33.06 3.50 -47.52
C ARG A 5 32.46 2.19 -46.98
N PRO A 6 31.13 1.99 -46.98
CA PRO A 6 30.53 0.70 -46.63
C PRO A 6 30.54 -0.30 -47.77
N PRO A 7 30.56 -1.63 -47.51
CA PRO A 7 30.58 -2.68 -48.52
C PRO A 7 29.20 -2.96 -49.13
N LYS A 8 29.21 -3.34 -50.42
CA LYS A 8 28.04 -3.68 -51.24
C LYS A 8 27.52 -5.06 -50.93
N SER A 9 26.17 -5.18 -50.77
CA SER A 9 25.44 -6.43 -50.62
C SER A 9 25.32 -7.17 -51.97
N HIS A 10 25.65 -8.46 -51.97
CA HIS A 10 25.42 -9.39 -53.09
C HIS A 10 24.11 -10.12 -52.89
N VAL A 11 23.13 -9.85 -53.73
CA VAL A 11 21.89 -10.63 -53.86
C VAL A 11 22.19 -11.87 -54.71
N ARG A 12 22.05 -13.07 -54.14
CA ARG A 12 22.01 -14.32 -54.90
C ARG A 12 20.56 -14.76 -55.11
N LYS A 13 20.16 -14.81 -56.37
CA LYS A 13 18.94 -15.46 -56.82
C LYS A 13 19.16 -16.96 -56.81
N ILE A 14 18.28 -17.74 -56.19
CA ILE A 14 18.20 -19.21 -56.33
C ILE A 14 16.80 -19.55 -56.83
N ALA A 15 16.81 -20.34 -57.92
CA ALA A 15 15.61 -20.72 -58.69
C ALA A 15 14.79 -21.83 -58.01
N LEU A 16 13.48 -21.82 -58.29
CA LEU A 16 12.53 -22.82 -57.93
C LEU A 16 12.84 -24.21 -58.56
N ALA A 17 12.66 -25.24 -57.74
CA ALA A 17 12.37 -26.58 -58.24
C ALA A 17 11.17 -27.14 -57.47
N THR A 18 10.07 -27.35 -58.16
CA THR A 18 8.84 -27.99 -57.70
C THR A 18 9.00 -29.50 -57.56
N ALA A 19 8.73 -30.04 -56.35
CA ALA A 19 8.43 -31.45 -56.20
C ALA A 19 7.16 -31.58 -55.32
N VAL A 20 6.11 -32.11 -55.92
CA VAL A 20 4.83 -32.43 -55.25
C VAL A 20 4.95 -33.84 -54.64
N VAL A 21 4.91 -33.96 -53.33
CA VAL A 21 4.61 -35.22 -52.65
C VAL A 21 3.56 -34.91 -51.58
N GLY A 22 2.39 -35.51 -51.77
CA GLY A 22 1.27 -35.39 -50.81
C GLY A 22 1.52 -36.25 -49.58
N ALA A 23 1.41 -35.65 -48.43
CA ALA A 23 1.18 -36.32 -47.15
C ALA A 23 0.24 -35.47 -46.33
N SER A 24 -0.97 -35.96 -46.12
CA SER A 24 -1.97 -35.37 -45.25
C SER A 24 -1.50 -35.49 -43.80
N MET A 25 -1.03 -34.43 -43.21
CA MET A 25 -0.85 -34.28 -41.77
C MET A 25 -1.93 -33.36 -41.23
N ALA A 26 -2.78 -33.93 -40.37
CA ALA A 26 -3.76 -33.18 -39.60
C ALA A 26 -3.01 -32.28 -38.62
N LEU A 27 -3.01 -30.96 -38.90
CA LEU A 27 -2.54 -29.94 -37.95
C LEU A 27 -3.63 -29.72 -36.90
N THR A 28 -3.41 -30.23 -35.69
CA THR A 28 -4.16 -29.76 -34.51
C THR A 28 -3.65 -28.34 -34.19
N LEU A 29 -4.42 -27.31 -34.58
CA LEU A 29 -4.21 -25.96 -34.10
C LEU A 29 -4.57 -25.91 -32.60
N THR A 30 -3.59 -25.96 -31.73
CA THR A 30 -3.75 -25.48 -30.36
C THR A 30 -3.82 -23.95 -30.42
N SER A 31 -5.04 -23.41 -30.36
CA SER A 31 -5.23 -21.99 -30.14
C SER A 31 -4.73 -21.62 -28.75
N VAL A 32 -3.56 -20.99 -28.67
CA VAL A 32 -3.13 -20.25 -27.48
C VAL A 32 -4.09 -19.06 -27.38
N GLY A 33 -5.16 -19.24 -26.64
CA GLY A 33 -6.09 -18.15 -26.31
C GLY A 33 -5.35 -17.10 -25.47
N SER A 34 -4.95 -15.98 -26.09
CA SER A 34 -4.60 -14.80 -25.36
C SER A 34 -5.84 -14.38 -24.56
N SER A 35 -5.84 -14.64 -23.26
CA SER A 35 -6.85 -14.11 -22.36
C SER A 35 -6.67 -12.57 -22.33
N VAL A 36 -7.40 -11.88 -23.19
CA VAL A 36 -7.59 -10.45 -23.07
C VAL A 36 -8.34 -10.24 -21.76
N ALA A 37 -7.65 -9.69 -20.76
CA ALA A 37 -8.29 -9.33 -19.50
C ALA A 37 -9.51 -8.46 -19.84
N SER A 38 -10.69 -8.94 -19.44
CA SER A 38 -11.94 -8.18 -19.61
C SER A 38 -11.76 -6.81 -18.96
N PRO A 39 -12.21 -5.70 -19.59
CA PRO A 39 -12.14 -4.40 -18.94
C PRO A 39 -12.85 -4.49 -17.59
N ALA A 40 -12.22 -3.96 -16.54
CA ALA A 40 -12.81 -3.92 -15.20
C ALA A 40 -14.21 -3.28 -15.29
N ALA A 41 -15.20 -3.94 -14.69
CA ALA A 41 -16.54 -3.36 -14.62
C ALA A 41 -16.46 -1.97 -13.95
N PRO A 42 -17.29 -1.00 -14.37
CA PRO A 42 -17.28 0.32 -13.77
C PRO A 42 -17.54 0.22 -12.28
N GLU A 43 -16.80 1.00 -11.50
CA GLU A 43 -16.93 1.05 -10.06
C GLU A 43 -18.33 1.50 -9.65
N LYS A 44 -19.01 0.70 -8.80
CA LYS A 44 -20.33 1.07 -8.27
C LYS A 44 -20.15 2.17 -7.23
N ALA A 45 -20.93 3.23 -7.32
CA ALA A 45 -20.97 4.27 -6.30
C ALA A 45 -21.51 3.68 -4.97
N GLU A 46 -20.72 3.72 -3.92
CA GLU A 46 -21.20 3.44 -2.55
C GLU A 46 -22.02 4.64 -2.05
N LYS A 47 -23.12 4.38 -1.31
CA LYS A 47 -23.87 5.45 -0.65
C LYS A 47 -23.06 5.97 0.55
N GLY A 48 -22.90 7.29 0.69
CA GLY A 48 -22.19 7.93 1.79
C GLY A 48 -21.11 8.87 1.26
N TYR A 49 -19.87 8.78 1.76
CA TYR A 49 -18.77 9.61 1.24
C TYR A 49 -18.39 9.20 -0.19
N LYS A 50 -18.11 10.21 -1.03
CA LYS A 50 -17.82 10.02 -2.45
C LYS A 50 -16.42 9.43 -2.66
N LEU A 51 -16.16 9.01 -3.89
CA LEU A 51 -14.83 8.60 -4.30
C LEU A 51 -13.84 9.77 -4.13
N GLY A 52 -12.72 9.50 -3.46
CA GLY A 52 -11.72 10.51 -3.12
C GLY A 52 -11.91 11.15 -1.74
N GLU A 53 -13.08 11.05 -1.14
CA GLU A 53 -13.36 11.59 0.20
C GLU A 53 -12.94 10.62 1.34
N GLY A 54 -12.57 9.38 1.03
CA GLY A 54 -12.03 8.45 2.02
C GLY A 54 -10.72 8.97 2.60
N TYR A 55 -10.55 8.89 3.90
CA TYR A 55 -9.31 9.24 4.60
C TYR A 55 -8.98 8.21 5.67
N MET A 56 -7.71 8.00 5.90
CA MET A 56 -7.21 7.08 6.92
C MET A 56 -7.62 7.59 8.31
N GLY A 57 -8.30 6.73 9.11
CA GLY A 57 -8.82 7.10 10.42
C GLY A 57 -10.34 7.19 10.52
N ILE A 58 -11.10 7.03 9.44
CA ILE A 58 -12.58 7.05 9.45
C ILE A 58 -13.14 6.11 10.51
N SER A 59 -12.65 4.86 10.60
CA SER A 59 -13.12 3.90 11.61
C SER A 59 -12.79 4.33 13.02
N ALA A 60 -11.57 4.81 13.25
CA ALA A 60 -11.14 5.26 14.56
C ALA A 60 -11.92 6.51 15.00
N GLU A 61 -12.25 7.42 14.09
CA GLU A 61 -13.10 8.57 14.36
C GLU A 61 -14.51 8.14 14.76
N GLN A 62 -15.13 7.23 14.01
CA GLN A 62 -16.48 6.73 14.29
C GLN A 62 -16.53 5.93 15.60
N GLU A 63 -15.50 5.15 15.92
CA GLU A 63 -15.41 4.39 17.17
C GLU A 63 -15.23 5.29 18.41
N THR A 64 -14.68 6.49 18.23
CA THR A 64 -14.50 7.47 19.32
C THR A 64 -15.61 8.52 19.39
N ALA A 65 -16.48 8.60 18.38
CA ALA A 65 -17.59 9.52 18.36
C ALA A 65 -18.55 9.29 19.56
N GLY A 66 -18.87 10.35 20.28
CA GLY A 66 -19.75 10.29 21.47
C GLY A 66 -19.09 9.79 22.77
N LYS A 67 -17.82 9.42 22.75
CA LYS A 67 -17.06 9.17 23.98
C LYS A 67 -16.42 10.49 24.45
N GLU A 68 -16.70 10.91 25.69
CA GLU A 68 -16.22 12.20 26.25
C GLU A 68 -14.69 12.34 26.33
N THR A 69 -13.96 11.30 26.02
CA THR A 69 -12.51 11.30 26.03
C THR A 69 -11.94 11.02 24.64
N ARG A 70 -12.07 11.99 23.74
CA ARG A 70 -11.09 12.17 22.69
C ARG A 70 -9.77 12.63 23.36
N GLN A 71 -9.19 11.77 24.19
CA GLN A 71 -7.92 12.08 24.80
C GLN A 71 -6.87 12.05 23.70
N VAL A 72 -6.40 13.23 23.35
CA VAL A 72 -5.10 13.39 22.70
C VAL A 72 -4.13 12.70 23.65
N GLY A 73 -3.62 11.52 23.25
CA GLY A 73 -2.60 10.85 24.03
C GLY A 73 -1.46 11.84 24.30
N PRO A 74 -0.73 11.74 25.41
CA PRO A 74 0.43 12.56 25.63
C PRO A 74 1.26 12.51 24.36
N GLN A 75 1.85 13.64 23.96
CA GLN A 75 2.77 13.68 22.83
C GLN A 75 3.99 12.81 23.19
N ASP A 76 3.81 11.50 23.14
CA ASP A 76 4.91 10.55 23.30
C ASP A 76 5.80 10.70 22.07
N THR A 77 6.78 11.59 22.20
CA THR A 77 7.81 11.81 21.19
C THR A 77 8.91 10.75 21.25
N SER A 78 8.79 9.75 22.14
CA SER A 78 9.75 8.66 22.21
C SER A 78 9.60 7.71 21.02
N GLY A 79 10.69 7.16 20.54
CA GLY A 79 10.73 6.21 19.43
C GLY A 79 10.64 6.87 18.05
N VAL A 80 10.37 6.06 17.04
CA VAL A 80 10.35 6.48 15.63
C VAL A 80 8.98 7.05 15.29
N GLN A 81 8.93 8.36 15.03
CA GLN A 81 7.71 9.11 14.77
C GLN A 81 7.43 9.23 13.28
N GLY A 82 6.15 9.11 12.92
CA GLY A 82 5.65 9.25 11.55
C GLY A 82 4.34 10.02 11.49
N ILE A 83 3.93 10.28 10.25
CA ILE A 83 2.63 10.87 9.90
C ILE A 83 2.02 10.09 8.74
N ASP A 84 0.72 10.21 8.56
CA ASP A 84 0.10 9.90 7.28
C ASP A 84 -0.68 11.11 6.76
N VAL A 85 -0.72 11.23 5.43
CA VAL A 85 -1.23 12.41 4.76
C VAL A 85 -1.90 12.07 3.43
N SER A 86 -2.79 12.96 3.00
CA SER A 86 -3.44 12.94 1.70
C SER A 86 -3.54 14.36 1.13
N HIS A 87 -4.42 14.58 0.16
CA HIS A 87 -4.74 15.92 -0.32
C HIS A 87 -5.35 16.83 0.75
N TYR A 88 -5.93 16.26 1.82
CA TYR A 88 -6.53 17.05 2.92
C TYR A 88 -5.52 17.93 3.66
N GLN A 89 -4.25 17.52 3.70
CA GLN A 89 -3.18 18.34 4.31
C GLN A 89 -2.63 19.43 3.36
N GLY A 90 -3.13 19.50 2.13
CA GLY A 90 -2.78 20.53 1.16
C GLY A 90 -1.30 20.52 0.74
N ASN A 91 -0.67 21.69 0.75
CA ASN A 91 0.75 21.84 0.43
C ASN A 91 1.60 21.67 1.68
N ILE A 92 2.49 20.70 1.69
CA ILE A 92 3.30 20.34 2.85
C ILE A 92 4.74 20.83 2.68
N ASN A 93 5.26 21.52 3.69
CA ASN A 93 6.69 21.81 3.80
C ASN A 93 7.41 20.62 4.45
N TRP A 94 7.91 19.72 3.62
CA TRP A 94 8.57 18.50 4.09
C TRP A 94 9.89 18.75 4.83
N GLY A 95 10.56 19.88 4.59
CA GLY A 95 11.70 20.31 5.39
C GLY A 95 11.30 20.61 6.84
N SER A 96 10.20 21.34 7.04
CA SER A 96 9.66 21.61 8.37
C SER A 96 9.18 20.33 9.07
N VAL A 97 8.55 19.41 8.32
CA VAL A 97 8.15 18.09 8.83
C VAL A 97 9.36 17.29 9.31
N LYS A 98 10.43 17.24 8.51
CA LYS A 98 11.68 16.57 8.88
C LYS A 98 12.33 17.17 10.11
N ASN A 99 12.38 18.50 10.18
CA ASN A 99 12.97 19.24 11.32
C ASN A 99 12.15 19.07 12.60
N ALA A 100 10.85 18.78 12.49
CA ALA A 100 9.98 18.43 13.62
C ALA A 100 10.17 16.98 14.12
N GLY A 101 11.17 16.24 13.61
CA GLY A 101 11.54 14.91 14.09
C GLY A 101 10.80 13.75 13.40
N ILE A 102 10.01 14.02 12.36
CA ILE A 102 9.31 12.97 11.62
C ILE A 102 10.32 12.17 10.78
N GLN A 103 10.30 10.85 10.93
CA GLN A 103 11.23 9.95 10.27
C GLN A 103 10.60 9.18 9.12
N PHE A 104 9.28 8.95 9.16
CA PHE A 104 8.56 8.26 8.09
C PHE A 104 7.19 8.88 7.82
N ALA A 105 6.66 8.62 6.62
CA ALA A 105 5.32 9.01 6.24
C ALA A 105 4.68 8.00 5.29
N TRP A 106 3.36 7.78 5.40
CA TRP A 106 2.58 7.17 4.33
C TRP A 106 1.66 8.21 3.71
N ILE A 107 1.55 8.14 2.38
CA ILE A 107 0.93 9.18 1.55
C ILE A 107 -0.14 8.52 0.70
N LYS A 108 -1.38 9.05 0.73
CA LYS A 108 -2.47 8.54 -0.10
C LYS A 108 -2.07 8.59 -1.56
N ALA A 109 -2.15 7.44 -2.23
CA ALA A 109 -1.91 7.35 -3.66
C ALA A 109 -3.23 7.16 -4.43
N THR A 110 -4.04 6.20 -4.00
CA THR A 110 -5.23 5.78 -4.75
C THR A 110 -6.39 5.43 -3.83
N GLU A 111 -7.62 5.42 -4.40
CA GLU A 111 -8.82 4.92 -3.77
C GLU A 111 -9.67 4.19 -4.81
N GLY A 112 -10.18 3.00 -4.49
CA GLY A 112 -10.90 2.18 -5.46
C GLY A 112 -10.07 1.88 -6.71
N THR A 113 -10.68 1.90 -7.89
CA THR A 113 -9.99 1.61 -9.17
C THR A 113 -9.83 2.82 -10.10
N THR A 114 -10.23 4.02 -9.66
CA THR A 114 -10.27 5.19 -10.56
C THR A 114 -9.70 6.47 -9.95
N TYR A 115 -9.67 6.59 -8.62
CA TYR A 115 -9.17 7.80 -7.96
C TYR A 115 -7.66 7.76 -7.70
N LYS A 116 -7.00 8.86 -8.04
CA LYS A 116 -5.61 9.16 -7.63
C LYS A 116 -5.60 10.43 -6.80
N ASP A 117 -4.89 10.40 -5.68
CA ASP A 117 -4.78 11.58 -4.84
C ASP A 117 -4.00 12.69 -5.56
N PRO A 118 -4.59 13.89 -5.73
CA PRO A 118 -3.97 14.96 -6.51
C PRO A 118 -2.69 15.53 -5.88
N LYS A 119 -2.44 15.26 -4.59
CA LYS A 119 -1.22 15.68 -3.89
C LYS A 119 -0.17 14.58 -3.77
N PHE A 120 -0.49 13.35 -4.22
CA PHE A 120 0.42 12.20 -4.07
C PHE A 120 1.82 12.50 -4.59
N SER A 121 1.95 12.90 -5.85
CA SER A 121 3.25 13.12 -6.47
C SER A 121 4.08 14.18 -5.76
N ALA A 122 3.46 15.32 -5.41
CA ALA A 122 4.13 16.40 -4.70
C ALA A 122 4.59 15.96 -3.30
N ASN A 123 3.72 15.29 -2.54
CA ASN A 123 4.03 14.81 -1.20
C ASN A 123 5.09 13.70 -1.21
N TYR A 124 4.97 12.75 -2.13
CA TYR A 124 5.90 11.60 -2.24
C TYR A 124 7.32 12.05 -2.61
N THR A 125 7.44 12.96 -3.58
CA THR A 125 8.72 13.57 -3.98
C THR A 125 9.26 14.49 -2.90
N GLY A 126 8.40 15.30 -2.27
CA GLY A 126 8.79 16.19 -1.18
C GLY A 126 9.36 15.45 0.02
N ALA A 127 8.73 14.36 0.45
CA ALA A 127 9.22 13.49 1.51
C ALA A 127 10.59 12.87 1.15
N TYR A 128 10.73 12.35 -0.06
CA TYR A 128 12.00 11.78 -0.56
C TYR A 128 13.14 12.78 -0.53
N ASN A 129 12.93 13.98 -1.08
CA ASN A 129 13.95 15.03 -1.16
C ASN A 129 14.42 15.48 0.22
N ASN A 130 13.56 15.40 1.21
CA ASN A 130 13.86 15.74 2.61
C ASN A 130 14.27 14.54 3.47
N LYS A 131 14.56 13.37 2.85
CA LYS A 131 15.02 12.15 3.54
C LYS A 131 14.05 11.64 4.61
N VAL A 132 12.76 11.86 4.42
CA VAL A 132 11.69 11.17 5.14
C VAL A 132 11.46 9.83 4.44
N ILE A 133 11.53 8.74 5.19
CA ILE A 133 11.24 7.40 4.67
C ILE A 133 9.75 7.36 4.36
N ARG A 134 9.38 7.12 3.09
CA ARG A 134 7.97 7.25 2.67
C ARG A 134 7.44 5.96 2.03
N GLY A 135 6.14 5.78 2.15
CA GLY A 135 5.36 4.77 1.44
C GLY A 135 4.07 5.35 0.89
N ALA A 136 3.37 4.56 0.11
CA ALA A 136 2.06 4.91 -0.42
C ALA A 136 0.96 4.10 0.27
N TYR A 137 -0.26 4.65 0.39
CA TYR A 137 -1.40 3.87 0.81
C TYR A 137 -2.54 3.92 -0.20
N HIS A 138 -3.32 2.86 -0.20
CA HIS A 138 -4.52 2.68 -0.99
C HIS A 138 -5.73 2.61 -0.07
N PHE A 139 -6.67 3.54 -0.22
CA PHE A 139 -7.95 3.48 0.48
C PHE A 139 -8.88 2.48 -0.22
N ALA A 140 -9.23 1.42 0.50
CA ALA A 140 -9.97 0.31 -0.05
C ALA A 140 -11.48 0.59 -0.19
N ARG A 141 -12.06 0.11 -1.27
CA ARG A 141 -13.51 0.10 -1.54
C ARG A 141 -13.98 -1.33 -1.87
N PRO A 142 -13.99 -2.26 -0.90
CA PRO A 142 -14.32 -3.66 -1.17
C PRO A 142 -15.68 -3.89 -1.82
N GLY A 143 -16.66 -3.04 -1.52
CA GLY A 143 -18.00 -3.13 -2.11
C GLY A 143 -18.09 -2.71 -3.57
N SER A 144 -17.08 -2.03 -4.11
CA SER A 144 -17.13 -1.45 -5.47
C SER A 144 -16.44 -2.29 -6.52
N SER A 145 -15.33 -2.95 -6.17
CA SER A 145 -14.54 -3.76 -7.12
C SER A 145 -13.70 -4.82 -6.40
N SER A 146 -13.11 -5.77 -7.14
CA SER A 146 -12.32 -6.86 -6.56
C SER A 146 -11.02 -6.38 -5.94
N GLY A 147 -10.50 -7.14 -4.97
CA GLY A 147 -9.21 -6.89 -4.34
C GLY A 147 -8.06 -6.86 -5.36
N SER A 148 -8.08 -7.78 -6.33
CA SER A 148 -7.07 -7.84 -7.40
C SER A 148 -7.10 -6.63 -8.32
N ALA A 149 -8.28 -6.11 -8.67
CA ALA A 149 -8.40 -4.91 -9.50
C ALA A 149 -7.84 -3.67 -8.77
N GLN A 150 -8.18 -3.51 -7.48
CA GLN A 150 -7.69 -2.39 -6.68
C GLN A 150 -6.18 -2.48 -6.42
N ALA A 151 -5.65 -3.67 -6.11
CA ALA A 151 -4.22 -3.88 -5.95
C ALA A 151 -3.42 -3.58 -7.23
N SER A 152 -3.93 -4.01 -8.38
CA SER A 152 -3.32 -3.72 -9.69
C SER A 152 -3.33 -2.23 -9.99
N TYR A 153 -4.43 -1.54 -9.68
CA TYR A 153 -4.54 -0.09 -9.84
C TYR A 153 -3.55 0.64 -8.91
N PHE A 154 -3.50 0.25 -7.65
CA PHE A 154 -2.58 0.82 -6.66
C PHE A 154 -1.12 0.63 -7.07
N ALA A 155 -0.68 -0.59 -7.40
CA ALA A 155 0.69 -0.87 -7.80
C ALA A 155 1.16 -0.03 -8.99
N LYS A 156 0.26 0.24 -9.96
CA LYS A 156 0.55 1.05 -11.15
C LYS A 156 0.51 2.56 -10.90
N ASN A 157 -0.10 3.02 -9.81
CA ASN A 157 -0.37 4.43 -9.56
C ASN A 157 0.21 4.92 -8.21
N GLY A 158 1.39 4.45 -7.85
CA GLY A 158 2.14 4.92 -6.69
C GLY A 158 2.44 3.87 -5.63
N GLY A 159 1.74 2.70 -5.66
CA GLY A 159 1.98 1.61 -4.73
C GLY A 159 3.23 0.77 -5.00
N GLY A 160 3.99 1.08 -6.05
CA GLY A 160 5.25 0.39 -6.36
C GLY A 160 6.30 0.54 -5.24
N TRP A 161 7.27 -0.36 -5.23
CA TRP A 161 8.36 -0.36 -4.27
C TRP A 161 9.72 -0.36 -4.95
N SER A 162 10.70 0.28 -4.31
CA SER A 162 12.11 0.28 -4.73
C SER A 162 13.04 0.14 -3.52
N ALA A 163 14.15 -0.58 -3.70
CA ALA A 163 15.19 -0.78 -2.69
C ALA A 163 16.13 0.44 -2.64
N ASP A 164 15.63 1.58 -2.22
CA ASP A 164 16.33 2.86 -2.19
C ASP A 164 16.61 3.40 -0.77
N ASN A 165 16.45 2.56 0.25
CA ASN A 165 16.53 2.90 1.68
C ASN A 165 15.47 3.92 2.16
N LEU A 166 14.59 4.37 1.30
CA LEU A 166 13.60 5.42 1.60
C LEU A 166 12.17 5.03 1.21
N THR A 167 11.95 3.83 0.62
CA THR A 167 10.63 3.36 0.20
C THR A 167 10.10 2.27 1.12
N LEU A 168 9.03 2.58 1.85
CA LEU A 168 8.26 1.61 2.65
C LEU A 168 7.36 0.77 1.73
N PRO A 169 6.96 -0.44 2.16
CA PRO A 169 5.93 -1.19 1.44
C PRO A 169 4.62 -0.41 1.38
N GLY A 170 3.83 -0.69 0.34
CA GLY A 170 2.50 -0.12 0.21
C GLY A 170 1.55 -0.60 1.29
N VAL A 171 0.54 0.20 1.58
CA VAL A 171 -0.46 -0.06 2.60
C VAL A 171 -1.82 -0.32 1.96
N LEU A 172 -2.47 -1.38 2.40
CA LEU A 172 -3.90 -1.56 2.27
C LEU A 172 -4.57 -0.88 3.47
N ASP A 173 -5.20 0.25 3.24
CA ASP A 173 -6.05 0.93 4.19
C ASP A 173 -7.46 0.37 4.06
N ILE A 174 -7.89 -0.42 5.07
CA ILE A 174 -9.17 -1.12 5.05
C ILE A 174 -9.96 -0.83 6.33
N GLU A 175 -11.01 -0.03 6.15
CA GLU A 175 -11.79 0.60 7.21
C GLU A 175 -13.30 0.55 6.92
N ASN A 176 -14.10 1.29 7.70
CA ASN A 176 -15.53 1.39 7.50
C ASN A 176 -15.89 1.89 6.10
N GLY A 177 -16.81 1.21 5.47
CA GLY A 177 -17.45 1.70 4.24
C GLY A 177 -18.41 2.86 4.53
N SER A 178 -18.70 3.63 3.49
CA SER A 178 -19.55 4.81 3.59
C SER A 178 -21.02 4.49 3.91
N SER A 179 -21.49 3.32 3.48
CA SER A 179 -22.88 2.89 3.67
C SER A 179 -23.05 1.73 4.64
N SER A 180 -21.98 0.99 4.91
CA SER A 180 -21.95 -0.09 5.89
C SER A 180 -20.52 -0.35 6.35
N GLN A 181 -20.37 -0.75 7.62
CA GLN A 181 -19.06 -1.00 8.22
C GLN A 181 -18.20 -1.96 7.37
N CYS A 182 -18.80 -3.05 6.87
CA CYS A 182 -18.09 -4.07 6.12
C CYS A 182 -18.35 -4.00 4.60
N HIS A 183 -18.68 -2.83 4.05
CA HIS A 183 -18.90 -2.62 2.60
C HIS A 183 -19.95 -3.53 1.96
N GLY A 184 -20.89 -4.05 2.75
CA GLY A 184 -21.90 -5.00 2.30
C GLY A 184 -21.38 -6.42 2.05
N LEU A 185 -20.15 -6.75 2.44
CA LEU A 185 -19.57 -8.07 2.28
C LEU A 185 -19.74 -8.91 3.55
N SER A 186 -19.93 -10.22 3.37
CA SER A 186 -19.80 -11.18 4.46
C SER A 186 -18.34 -11.30 4.92
N GLN A 187 -18.10 -11.84 6.11
CA GLN A 187 -16.76 -12.07 6.63
C GLN A 187 -15.91 -12.95 5.67
N SER A 188 -16.51 -13.99 5.09
CA SER A 188 -15.84 -14.85 4.13
C SER A 188 -15.46 -14.10 2.86
N ALA A 189 -16.38 -13.31 2.30
CA ALA A 189 -16.12 -12.51 1.11
C ALA A 189 -15.04 -11.45 1.37
N MET A 190 -15.03 -10.83 2.55
CA MET A 190 -14.01 -9.87 2.94
C MET A 190 -12.62 -10.51 3.06
N ARG A 191 -12.52 -11.71 3.66
CA ARG A 191 -11.26 -12.47 3.72
C ARG A 191 -10.71 -12.80 2.33
N THR A 192 -11.59 -13.21 1.43
CA THR A 192 -11.23 -13.48 0.02
C THR A 192 -10.75 -12.20 -0.65
N TRP A 193 -11.47 -11.09 -0.48
CA TRP A 193 -11.10 -9.80 -1.06
C TRP A 193 -9.71 -9.33 -0.59
N ILE A 194 -9.43 -9.41 0.72
CA ILE A 194 -8.12 -9.05 1.30
C ILE A 194 -7.02 -9.96 0.76
N SER A 195 -7.30 -11.27 0.63
CA SER A 195 -6.34 -12.24 0.08
C SER A 195 -6.01 -11.94 -1.38
N ASP A 196 -7.01 -11.60 -2.19
CA ASP A 196 -6.83 -11.24 -3.60
C ASP A 196 -6.01 -9.96 -3.75
N PHE A 197 -6.28 -8.96 -2.92
CA PHE A 197 -5.48 -7.73 -2.89
C PHE A 197 -4.02 -8.03 -2.53
N TYR A 198 -3.80 -8.78 -1.44
CA TYR A 198 -2.45 -9.14 -0.99
C TYR A 198 -1.67 -9.91 -2.06
N ASN A 199 -2.25 -10.96 -2.63
CA ASN A 199 -1.57 -11.80 -3.60
C ASN A 199 -1.21 -11.01 -4.87
N THR A 200 -2.12 -10.16 -5.34
CA THR A 200 -1.92 -9.33 -6.53
C THR A 200 -0.86 -8.25 -6.27
N TYR A 201 -0.92 -7.58 -5.12
CA TYR A 201 0.08 -6.58 -4.74
C TYR A 201 1.47 -7.21 -4.62
N LYS A 202 1.58 -8.34 -3.93
CA LYS A 202 2.84 -9.09 -3.77
C LYS A 202 3.41 -9.55 -5.11
N SER A 203 2.57 -10.05 -6.01
CA SER A 203 2.99 -10.43 -7.36
C SER A 203 3.52 -9.24 -8.17
N ALA A 204 2.89 -8.07 -8.03
CA ALA A 204 3.27 -6.88 -8.79
C ALA A 204 4.52 -6.18 -8.25
N THR A 205 4.80 -6.28 -6.94
CA THR A 205 5.83 -5.49 -6.27
C THR A 205 6.94 -6.31 -5.61
N SER A 206 6.76 -7.64 -5.52
CA SER A 206 7.59 -8.57 -4.74
C SER A 206 7.66 -8.22 -3.24
N ARG A 207 6.67 -7.46 -2.73
CA ARG A 207 6.62 -7.01 -1.34
C ARG A 207 5.35 -7.47 -0.64
N ASP A 208 5.48 -7.81 0.63
CA ASP A 208 4.33 -7.91 1.52
C ASP A 208 3.81 -6.50 1.81
N MET A 209 2.49 -6.32 1.67
CA MET A 209 1.86 -5.05 2.03
C MET A 209 1.74 -4.90 3.55
N VAL A 210 1.60 -3.67 4.02
CA VAL A 210 1.14 -3.36 5.38
C VAL A 210 -0.39 -3.30 5.36
N ILE A 211 -1.05 -3.77 6.40
CA ILE A 211 -2.50 -3.61 6.58
C ILE A 211 -2.75 -2.54 7.64
N TYR A 212 -3.49 -1.49 7.27
CA TYR A 212 -4.03 -0.50 8.20
C TYR A 212 -5.51 -0.78 8.47
N THR A 213 -5.89 -0.82 9.75
CA THR A 213 -7.27 -1.06 10.20
C THR A 213 -7.43 -0.73 11.69
N THR A 214 -8.67 -0.77 12.21
CA THR A 214 -8.94 -0.83 13.65
C THR A 214 -9.17 -2.25 14.13
N ALA A 215 -9.01 -2.50 15.44
CA ALA A 215 -9.29 -3.81 16.01
C ALA A 215 -10.77 -4.18 15.86
N ASN A 216 -11.68 -3.22 16.07
CA ASN A 216 -13.12 -3.44 15.94
C ASN A 216 -13.50 -3.80 14.51
N TRP A 217 -13.02 -3.03 13.53
CA TRP A 217 -13.31 -3.32 12.12
C TRP A 217 -12.84 -4.72 11.71
N TRP A 218 -11.59 -5.05 12.01
CA TRP A 218 -11.01 -6.34 11.64
C TRP A 218 -11.78 -7.51 12.27
N ASN A 219 -12.06 -7.41 13.58
CA ASN A 219 -12.77 -8.46 14.29
C ASN A 219 -14.19 -8.65 13.75
N THR A 220 -14.90 -7.56 13.48
CA THR A 220 -16.27 -7.58 12.96
C THR A 220 -16.33 -8.06 11.51
N CYS A 221 -15.52 -7.44 10.64
CA CYS A 221 -15.66 -7.64 9.20
C CYS A 221 -14.90 -8.85 8.67
N THR A 222 -13.95 -9.39 9.44
CA THR A 222 -13.24 -10.62 9.07
C THR A 222 -13.51 -11.80 10.00
N GLY A 223 -14.22 -11.62 11.13
CA GLY A 223 -14.47 -12.66 12.11
C GLY A 223 -13.20 -13.13 12.80
N ASN A 224 -12.38 -12.21 13.27
CA ASN A 224 -11.10 -12.50 13.96
C ASN A 224 -10.11 -13.30 13.11
N TRP A 225 -10.10 -13.05 11.81
CA TRP A 225 -9.28 -13.82 10.87
C TRP A 225 -7.78 -13.60 11.09
N ASP A 226 -7.02 -14.70 11.12
CA ASP A 226 -5.57 -14.72 11.32
C ASP A 226 -4.76 -15.00 10.04
N GLY A 227 -5.41 -15.12 8.88
CA GLY A 227 -4.77 -15.48 7.62
C GLY A 227 -3.72 -14.49 7.10
N MET A 228 -3.61 -13.29 7.69
CA MET A 228 -2.56 -12.30 7.42
C MET A 228 -1.48 -12.22 8.51
N ARG A 229 -1.61 -12.99 9.59
CA ARG A 229 -0.78 -12.95 10.78
C ARG A 229 0.74 -12.98 10.52
N THR A 230 1.16 -13.82 9.57
CA THR A 230 2.56 -14.04 9.21
C THR A 230 2.94 -13.42 7.87
N LYS A 231 2.00 -12.76 7.21
CA LYS A 231 2.16 -12.24 5.85
C LYS A 231 2.29 -10.72 5.81
N ALA A 232 1.48 -10.02 6.61
CA ALA A 232 1.39 -8.57 6.55
C ALA A 232 1.68 -7.93 7.91
N PRO A 233 2.61 -6.95 7.99
CA PRO A 233 2.73 -6.09 9.17
C PRO A 233 1.43 -5.36 9.44
N LEU A 234 1.07 -5.22 10.73
CA LEU A 234 -0.12 -4.50 11.16
C LEU A 234 0.20 -3.03 11.45
N TRP A 235 -0.58 -2.14 10.87
CA TRP A 235 -0.71 -0.76 11.29
C TRP A 235 -2.09 -0.56 11.90
N VAL A 236 -2.15 -0.44 13.22
CA VAL A 236 -3.42 -0.33 13.95
C VAL A 236 -3.74 1.13 14.27
N ALA A 237 -4.97 1.53 14.00
CA ALA A 237 -5.51 2.78 14.50
C ALA A 237 -6.23 2.55 15.84
N HIS A 238 -5.81 3.28 16.85
CA HIS A 238 -6.49 3.35 18.14
C HIS A 238 -6.08 4.64 18.86
N TRP A 239 -6.97 5.62 18.86
CA TRP A 239 -6.70 6.93 19.45
C TRP A 239 -6.90 6.90 20.95
N THR A 240 -5.84 6.55 21.65
CA THR A 240 -5.82 6.36 23.11
C THR A 240 -4.49 6.80 23.71
N THR A 241 -4.48 7.05 25.02
CA THR A 241 -3.27 7.39 25.78
C THR A 241 -2.44 6.18 26.20
N GLY A 242 -3.06 4.97 26.17
CA GLY A 242 -2.41 3.71 26.54
C GLY A 242 -1.77 2.99 25.35
N SER A 243 -1.74 1.67 25.43
CA SER A 243 -1.33 0.81 24.32
C SER A 243 -2.49 0.55 23.36
N PRO A 244 -2.23 0.33 22.06
CA PRO A 244 -3.30 0.04 21.12
C PRO A 244 -3.92 -1.33 21.38
N THR A 245 -5.22 -1.44 21.17
CA THR A 245 -5.90 -2.74 21.07
C THR A 245 -5.53 -3.39 19.75
N ILE A 246 -5.00 -4.61 19.81
CA ILE A 246 -4.56 -5.36 18.64
C ILE A 246 -5.72 -6.25 18.16
N PRO A 247 -6.05 -6.28 16.85
CA PRO A 247 -7.01 -7.24 16.31
C PRO A 247 -6.59 -8.69 16.61
N ALA A 248 -7.57 -9.55 16.91
CA ALA A 248 -7.31 -10.93 17.33
C ALA A 248 -6.47 -11.76 16.33
N GLY A 249 -6.49 -11.38 15.04
CA GLY A 249 -5.72 -12.05 13.99
C GLY A 249 -4.22 -11.70 13.92
N PHE A 250 -3.70 -10.81 14.78
CA PHE A 250 -2.31 -10.35 14.72
C PHE A 250 -1.59 -10.54 16.06
N PRO A 251 -0.29 -10.90 16.04
CA PRO A 251 0.48 -11.10 17.26
C PRO A 251 0.99 -9.81 17.90
N ALA A 252 1.18 -8.77 17.08
CA ALA A 252 1.73 -7.47 17.49
C ALA A 252 1.39 -6.40 16.44
N TRP A 253 1.49 -5.15 16.83
CA TRP A 253 1.46 -4.02 15.89
C TRP A 253 2.89 -3.69 15.41
N THR A 254 2.98 -3.20 14.18
CA THR A 254 4.21 -2.66 13.59
C THR A 254 4.19 -1.15 13.61
N VAL A 255 3.02 -0.57 13.33
CA VAL A 255 2.77 0.88 13.41
C VAL A 255 1.48 1.11 14.17
N TRP A 256 1.44 2.17 14.94
CA TRP A 256 0.26 2.61 15.67
C TRP A 256 -0.06 4.07 15.32
N GLN A 257 -1.24 4.29 14.74
CA GLN A 257 -1.83 5.63 14.62
C GLN A 257 -2.55 5.96 15.92
N TYR A 258 -2.01 6.92 16.67
CA TYR A 258 -2.47 7.17 18.03
C TYR A 258 -3.30 8.44 18.20
N THR A 259 -3.35 9.32 17.21
CA THR A 259 -4.18 10.53 17.17
C THR A 259 -4.30 11.11 15.77
N ASP A 260 -5.42 11.79 15.51
CA ASP A 260 -5.72 12.58 14.31
C ASP A 260 -5.44 14.08 14.52
N LYS A 261 -4.99 14.49 15.72
CA LYS A 261 -4.87 15.90 16.15
C LYS A 261 -3.44 16.40 16.29
N GLY A 262 -2.53 15.84 15.51
CA GLY A 262 -1.15 16.30 15.49
C GLY A 262 -1.03 17.73 14.94
N ASN A 263 0.00 18.43 15.41
CA ASN A 263 0.46 19.70 14.83
C ASN A 263 1.96 19.55 14.57
N ILE A 264 2.35 19.35 13.30
CA ILE A 264 3.71 18.99 12.92
C ILE A 264 4.14 19.76 11.69
N GLY A 265 5.25 20.49 11.81
CA GLY A 265 5.90 21.14 10.66
C GLY A 265 5.01 22.11 9.89
N GLY A 266 4.00 22.68 10.56
CA GLY A 266 3.01 23.56 9.94
C GLY A 266 1.76 22.86 9.42
N ILE A 267 1.63 21.54 9.58
CA ILE A 267 0.41 20.78 9.25
C ILE A 267 -0.44 20.67 10.52
N ASN A 268 -1.70 21.09 10.44
CA ASN A 268 -2.66 21.05 11.55
C ASN A 268 -4.10 20.99 11.02
N PRO A 269 -4.87 19.90 11.28
CA PRO A 269 -4.44 18.67 11.95
C PRO A 269 -3.67 17.71 11.04
N VAL A 270 -2.97 16.74 11.67
CA VAL A 270 -2.33 15.61 10.98
C VAL A 270 -2.30 14.37 11.86
N ASP A 271 -2.49 13.21 11.25
CA ASP A 271 -2.41 11.92 11.91
C ASP A 271 -0.98 11.61 12.36
N ARG A 272 -0.85 11.16 13.62
CA ARG A 272 0.45 10.82 14.22
C ARG A 272 0.61 9.32 14.41
N ASN A 273 1.77 8.86 14.04
CA ASN A 273 2.12 7.47 14.03
C ASN A 273 3.39 7.17 14.79
N LYS A 274 3.42 6.02 15.45
CA LYS A 274 4.60 5.46 16.12
C LYS A 274 4.98 4.12 15.51
N PHE A 275 6.23 3.94 15.15
CA PHE A 275 6.76 2.66 14.70
C PHE A 275 7.22 1.83 15.91
N ASN A 276 6.89 0.53 15.93
CA ASN A 276 7.25 -0.39 17.00
C ASN A 276 8.69 -0.91 16.82
N GLY A 277 9.65 -0.06 17.06
CA GLY A 277 11.05 -0.44 16.97
C GLY A 277 12.00 0.72 16.75
N SER A 278 13.27 0.39 16.57
CA SER A 278 14.32 1.36 16.28
C SER A 278 14.24 1.85 14.82
N ARG A 279 14.97 2.91 14.53
CA ARG A 279 15.14 3.41 13.15
C ARG A 279 15.75 2.34 12.23
N ASP A 280 16.65 1.50 12.73
CA ASP A 280 17.26 0.42 11.94
C ASP A 280 16.22 -0.65 11.55
N ARG A 281 15.27 -0.94 12.45
CA ARG A 281 14.14 -1.83 12.12
C ARG A 281 13.20 -1.21 11.07
N LEU A 282 12.98 0.10 11.13
CA LEU A 282 12.22 0.81 10.09
C LEU A 282 12.95 0.76 8.73
N LEU A 283 14.27 0.94 8.73
CA LEU A 283 15.09 0.78 7.52
C LEU A 283 15.07 -0.66 6.99
N ALA A 284 15.11 -1.66 7.89
CA ALA A 284 14.96 -3.06 7.49
C ALA A 284 13.60 -3.33 6.83
N LEU A 285 12.52 -2.74 7.35
CA LEU A 285 11.20 -2.79 6.71
C LEU A 285 11.24 -2.11 5.33
N ALA A 286 11.85 -0.94 5.20
CA ALA A 286 11.98 -0.24 3.92
C ALA A 286 12.78 -1.05 2.89
N ASN A 287 13.85 -1.73 3.31
CA ASN A 287 14.77 -2.44 2.42
C ASN A 287 14.43 -3.91 2.19
N ASN A 288 13.36 -4.42 2.81
CA ASN A 288 13.05 -5.85 2.78
C ASN A 288 14.20 -6.74 3.29
N THR A 289 14.86 -6.31 4.35
CA THR A 289 15.99 -7.03 4.95
C THR A 289 15.66 -7.45 6.38
N THR A 290 16.33 -8.50 6.85
CA THR A 290 16.33 -8.85 8.27
C THR A 290 17.49 -8.14 8.95
N LEU A 291 17.27 -7.58 10.15
CA LEU A 291 18.38 -7.11 10.97
C LEU A 291 19.31 -8.29 11.29
N ALA A 292 20.59 -8.12 11.06
CA ALA A 292 21.58 -9.05 11.57
C ALA A 292 21.40 -9.16 13.10
N LYS A 293 21.37 -10.38 13.63
CA LYS A 293 21.39 -10.58 15.10
C LYS A 293 22.61 -9.82 15.65
N PRO A 294 22.49 -9.09 16.78
CA PRO A 294 23.65 -8.50 17.41
C PRO A 294 24.71 -9.60 17.61
N ARG A 295 25.94 -9.35 17.20
CA ARG A 295 27.06 -10.22 17.60
C ARG A 295 27.10 -10.15 19.11
N VAL A 296 26.78 -11.23 19.77
CA VAL A 296 27.11 -11.41 21.19
C VAL A 296 28.61 -11.67 21.19
N ASP A 297 29.40 -10.64 21.46
CA ASP A 297 30.81 -10.81 21.73
C ASP A 297 30.90 -11.60 23.03
N VAL A 298 31.08 -12.91 22.92
CA VAL A 298 31.43 -13.76 24.02
C VAL A 298 32.85 -13.33 24.41
N LYS A 299 32.97 -12.47 25.41
CA LYS A 299 34.24 -12.21 26.06
C LYS A 299 34.76 -13.55 26.59
N LYS A 300 35.88 -14.01 26.01
CA LYS A 300 36.68 -15.13 26.56
C LYS A 300 37.37 -14.69 27.80
#